data_2d588f2b9e1c70eceb512cc4d9c2f59d
#
_entry.id   2d588f2b9e1c70eceb512cc4d9c2f59d
#
_cell.length_a   1.000
_cell.length_b   1.000
_cell.length_c   1.000
_cell.angle_alpha   90.00
_cell.angle_beta   90.00
_cell.angle_gamma   90.00
#
_symmetry.space_group_name_H-M   'P 1'
#
loop_
_entity.id
_entity.type
_entity.pdbx_description
1 polymer ?
#
loop_
_entity_poly.entity_id
_entity_poly.type
_entity_poly.pdbx_seq_one_letter_code
_entity_poly.pdbx_strand_id
1 'polypeptide(L)'
;MKFAADLPAIRQAHARIRDSIHRTPVLTSTCLDDLAGTNLFFKCENFQKAGVFKARGACNAVFLLDEASAKRGVVTHSSGNHAAALARAAALRGIPAHIVMPSNSPQVKIAAVEAYGGTITFCEPTLAAREQTAQRVE
;
A
#
# COMPACT_ATOMS: atom_id res chain seq x y z
N MET A 1 -3.27 22.42 16.98
CA MET A 1 -3.51 21.58 15.77
C MET A 1 -3.57 20.12 16.23
N LYS A 2 -4.66 19.39 15.93
CA LYS A 2 -4.79 17.97 16.31
C LYS A 2 -4.30 17.13 15.12
N PHE A 3 -3.22 16.39 15.30
CA PHE A 3 -2.70 15.49 14.26
C PHE A 3 -3.62 14.27 14.12
N ALA A 4 -3.70 13.72 12.89
CA ALA A 4 -4.47 12.51 12.61
C ALA A 4 -3.90 11.25 13.31
N ALA A 5 -2.61 11.25 13.62
CA ALA A 5 -1.93 10.22 14.39
C ALA A 5 -0.93 10.84 15.36
N ASP A 6 -0.80 10.26 16.53
CA ASP A 6 0.21 10.60 17.53
C ASP A 6 1.31 9.53 17.58
N LEU A 7 2.36 9.77 18.36
CA LEU A 7 3.47 8.84 18.50
C LEU A 7 3.06 7.47 19.08
N PRO A 8 2.18 7.37 20.09
CA PRO A 8 1.64 6.10 20.54
C PRO A 8 0.96 5.30 19.42
N ALA A 9 0.10 5.92 18.62
CA ALA A 9 -0.57 5.28 17.48
C ALA A 9 0.44 4.78 16.43
N ILE A 10 1.48 5.55 16.14
CA ILE A 10 2.56 5.15 15.23
C ILE A 10 3.33 3.94 15.77
N ARG A 11 3.64 3.91 17.06
CA ARG A 11 4.32 2.78 17.71
C ARG A 11 3.47 1.52 17.71
N GLN A 12 2.16 1.63 17.96
CA GLN A 12 1.23 0.51 17.88
C GLN A 12 1.13 -0.05 16.45
N ALA A 13 1.03 0.84 15.44
CA ALA A 13 1.04 0.45 14.04
C ALA A 13 2.36 -0.28 13.69
N HIS A 14 3.51 0.25 14.13
CA HIS A 14 4.81 -0.38 13.89
C HIS A 14 4.88 -1.78 14.54
N ALA A 15 4.46 -1.93 15.79
CA ALA A 15 4.45 -3.22 16.47
C ALA A 15 3.61 -4.27 15.72
N ARG A 16 2.49 -3.85 15.10
CA ARG A 16 1.59 -4.71 14.32
C ARG A 16 2.21 -5.18 13.01
N ILE A 17 2.99 -4.32 12.33
CA ILE A 17 3.45 -4.60 10.96
C ILE A 17 4.94 -4.94 10.84
N ARG A 18 5.75 -4.77 11.90
CA ARG A 18 7.22 -4.85 11.85
C ARG A 18 7.76 -6.12 11.20
N ASP A 19 7.09 -7.25 11.40
CA ASP A 19 7.51 -8.55 10.87
C ASP A 19 7.11 -8.75 9.38
N SER A 20 6.27 -7.84 8.86
CA SER A 20 5.74 -7.87 7.48
C SER A 20 6.36 -6.82 6.57
N ILE A 21 7.25 -5.97 7.08
CA ILE A 21 7.88 -4.86 6.37
C ILE A 21 9.41 -4.90 6.53
N HIS A 22 10.10 -4.16 5.66
CA HIS A 22 11.53 -3.90 5.85
C HIS A 22 11.75 -2.68 6.75
N ARG A 23 12.76 -2.74 7.62
CA ARG A 23 13.37 -1.55 8.19
C ARG A 23 14.31 -0.94 7.14
N THR A 24 13.77 -0.05 6.33
CA THR A 24 14.52 0.58 5.23
C THR A 24 15.62 1.50 5.76
N PRO A 25 16.76 1.63 5.08
CA PRO A 25 17.85 2.53 5.50
C PRO A 25 17.42 4.00 5.40
N VAL A 26 18.15 4.83 6.13
CA VAL A 26 18.15 6.27 5.96
C VAL A 26 19.54 6.66 5.43
N LEU A 27 19.58 7.28 4.28
CA LEU A 27 20.83 7.74 3.63
C LEU A 27 20.95 9.25 3.73
N THR A 28 22.17 9.74 3.65
CA THR A 28 22.53 11.16 3.57
C THR A 28 23.39 11.41 2.33
N SER A 29 23.55 12.66 1.94
CA SER A 29 24.39 13.05 0.79
C SER A 29 24.95 14.44 1.01
N THR A 30 26.26 14.54 1.20
CA THR A 30 26.97 15.83 1.39
C THR A 30 26.67 16.80 0.24
N CYS A 31 26.71 16.32 -1.00
CA CYS A 31 26.42 17.16 -2.17
C CYS A 31 25.00 17.75 -2.14
N LEU A 32 24.00 16.97 -1.71
CA LEU A 32 22.62 17.45 -1.61
C LEU A 32 22.42 18.35 -0.38
N ASP A 33 23.14 18.10 0.70
CA ASP A 33 23.12 18.95 1.90
C ASP A 33 23.68 20.33 1.57
N ASP A 34 24.81 20.40 0.82
CA ASP A 34 25.41 21.64 0.37
C ASP A 34 24.47 22.43 -0.54
N LEU A 35 23.82 21.77 -1.49
CA LEU A 35 22.84 22.39 -2.39
C LEU A 35 21.59 22.91 -1.65
N ALA A 36 21.15 22.21 -0.63
CA ALA A 36 19.96 22.55 0.14
C ALA A 36 20.25 23.54 1.29
N GLY A 37 21.49 23.74 1.65
CA GLY A 37 21.89 24.54 2.82
C GLY A 37 21.42 23.95 4.17
N THR A 38 21.18 22.63 4.21
CA THR A 38 20.70 21.93 5.41
C THR A 38 20.96 20.43 5.30
N ASN A 39 20.96 19.70 6.43
CA ASN A 39 21.12 18.25 6.44
C ASN A 39 19.84 17.56 5.95
N LEU A 40 19.95 16.72 4.94
CA LEU A 40 18.86 15.92 4.36
C LEU A 40 18.99 14.45 4.76
N PHE A 41 17.86 13.84 5.11
CA PHE A 41 17.77 12.43 5.47
C PHE A 41 16.78 11.73 4.56
N PHE A 42 17.24 10.81 3.73
CA PHE A 42 16.45 10.09 2.74
C PHE A 42 16.01 8.74 3.28
N LYS A 43 14.75 8.63 3.69
CA LYS A 43 14.14 7.35 4.07
C LYS A 43 13.86 6.51 2.82
N CYS A 44 14.67 5.49 2.57
CA CYS A 44 14.67 4.74 1.30
C CYS A 44 13.52 3.74 1.17
N GLU A 45 12.28 4.23 1.05
CA GLU A 45 11.09 3.38 0.89
C GLU A 45 10.97 2.68 -0.48
N ASN A 46 11.83 3.00 -1.43
CA ASN A 46 12.06 2.21 -2.65
C ASN A 46 12.60 0.79 -2.33
N PHE A 47 13.26 0.60 -1.18
CA PHE A 47 13.68 -0.72 -0.68
C PHE A 47 12.64 -1.41 0.19
N GLN A 48 11.44 -0.86 0.31
CA GLN A 48 10.36 -1.47 1.07
C GLN A 48 9.77 -2.67 0.30
N LYS A 49 9.03 -3.55 0.99
CA LYS A 49 8.23 -4.60 0.37
C LYS A 49 7.32 -4.02 -0.71
N ALA A 50 7.16 -4.71 -1.82
CA ALA A 50 6.52 -4.22 -3.04
C ALA A 50 7.18 -2.93 -3.62
N GLY A 51 8.39 -2.58 -3.23
CA GLY A 51 9.13 -1.41 -3.69
C GLY A 51 8.54 -0.06 -3.28
N VAL A 52 7.64 -0.01 -2.29
CA VAL A 52 6.86 1.20 -2.02
C VAL A 52 6.48 1.36 -0.54
N PHE A 53 6.44 2.62 -0.08
CA PHE A 53 6.00 2.97 1.27
C PHE A 53 4.54 2.53 1.58
N LYS A 54 3.71 2.35 0.56
CA LYS A 54 2.30 1.91 0.69
C LYS A 54 2.17 0.56 1.40
N ALA A 55 3.20 -0.29 1.37
CA ALA A 55 3.21 -1.56 2.10
C ALA A 55 2.95 -1.39 3.60
N ARG A 56 3.43 -0.30 4.22
CA ARG A 56 3.20 -0.01 5.64
C ARG A 56 1.73 0.23 5.95
N GLY A 57 1.10 1.16 5.22
CA GLY A 57 -0.31 1.50 5.42
C GLY A 57 -1.25 0.35 5.08
N ALA A 58 -0.98 -0.37 3.99
CA ALA A 58 -1.78 -1.53 3.58
C ALA A 58 -1.73 -2.65 4.64
N CYS A 59 -0.55 -3.04 5.12
CA CYS A 59 -0.43 -4.02 6.19
C CYS A 59 -1.13 -3.55 7.47
N ASN A 60 -0.94 -2.28 7.86
CA ASN A 60 -1.57 -1.76 9.07
C ASN A 60 -3.09 -1.79 8.98
N ALA A 61 -3.69 -1.37 7.86
CA ALA A 61 -5.13 -1.39 7.66
C ALA A 61 -5.69 -2.82 7.65
N VAL A 62 -5.07 -3.71 6.87
CA VAL A 62 -5.52 -5.09 6.73
C VAL A 62 -5.42 -5.86 8.06
N PHE A 63 -4.33 -5.67 8.81
CA PHE A 63 -4.13 -6.38 10.08
C PHE A 63 -4.98 -5.83 11.24
N LEU A 64 -5.59 -4.66 11.07
CA LEU A 64 -6.54 -4.09 12.03
C LEU A 64 -7.97 -4.60 11.85
N LEU A 65 -8.31 -5.19 10.72
CA LEU A 65 -9.67 -5.70 10.50
C LEU A 65 -10.02 -6.75 11.54
N ASP A 66 -11.26 -6.72 12.04
CA ASP A 66 -11.82 -7.83 12.79
C ASP A 66 -12.03 -9.06 11.88
N GLU A 67 -12.24 -10.23 12.49
CA GLU A 67 -12.36 -11.48 11.73
C GLU A 67 -13.56 -11.52 10.79
N ALA A 68 -14.67 -10.89 11.15
CA ALA A 68 -15.87 -10.86 10.31
C ALA A 68 -15.64 -10.01 9.05
N SER A 69 -15.01 -8.84 9.20
CA SER A 69 -14.60 -7.97 8.10
C SER A 69 -13.51 -8.62 7.25
N ALA A 70 -12.53 -9.26 7.87
CA ALA A 70 -11.44 -9.92 7.18
C ALA A 70 -11.94 -11.04 6.25
N LYS A 71 -12.90 -11.86 6.69
CA LYS A 71 -13.48 -12.94 5.87
C LYS A 71 -14.13 -12.45 4.57
N ARG A 72 -14.67 -11.24 4.54
CA ARG A 72 -15.22 -10.63 3.32
C ARG A 72 -14.13 -10.21 2.34
N GLY A 73 -12.89 -10.04 2.83
CA GLY A 73 -11.77 -9.55 2.04
C GLY A 73 -11.67 -8.03 2.04
N VAL A 74 -10.86 -7.54 1.10
CA VAL A 74 -10.63 -6.10 0.92
C VAL A 74 -10.79 -5.71 -0.54
N VAL A 75 -11.30 -4.50 -0.79
CA VAL A 75 -11.44 -3.93 -2.12
C VAL A 75 -10.69 -2.60 -2.22
N THR A 76 -10.14 -2.30 -3.38
CA THR A 76 -9.64 -0.97 -3.72
C THR A 76 -9.69 -0.72 -5.21
N HIS A 77 -9.78 0.55 -5.61
CA HIS A 77 -9.51 0.97 -6.97
C HIS A 77 -8.14 1.67 -7.06
N SER A 78 -7.20 1.07 -7.75
CA SER A 78 -5.86 1.63 -7.90
C SER A 78 -5.11 1.01 -9.08
N SER A 79 -4.58 1.85 -9.97
CA SER A 79 -3.72 1.42 -11.07
C SER A 79 -2.24 1.32 -10.70
N GLY A 80 -1.88 1.47 -9.43
CA GLY A 80 -0.49 1.68 -9.05
C GLY A 80 -0.04 0.91 -7.81
N ASN A 81 0.88 1.51 -7.11
CA ASN A 81 1.59 0.90 -5.99
C ASN A 81 0.69 0.49 -4.82
N HIS A 82 -0.47 1.15 -4.64
CA HIS A 82 -1.40 0.79 -3.59
C HIS A 82 -2.09 -0.56 -3.88
N ALA A 83 -2.41 -0.84 -5.15
CA ALA A 83 -2.99 -2.11 -5.58
C ALA A 83 -2.13 -3.31 -5.14
N ALA A 84 -0.86 -3.33 -5.54
CA ALA A 84 0.08 -4.39 -5.17
C ALA A 84 0.33 -4.47 -3.66
N ALA A 85 0.40 -3.33 -2.97
CA ALA A 85 0.59 -3.30 -1.52
C ALA A 85 -0.60 -3.89 -0.77
N LEU A 86 -1.84 -3.60 -1.20
CA LEU A 86 -3.05 -4.16 -0.60
C LEU A 86 -3.18 -5.67 -0.89
N ALA A 87 -2.98 -6.09 -2.15
CA ALA A 87 -2.99 -7.50 -2.51
C ALA A 87 -1.98 -8.30 -1.67
N ARG A 88 -0.75 -7.79 -1.51
CA ARG A 88 0.25 -8.42 -0.65
C ARG A 88 -0.20 -8.49 0.81
N ALA A 89 -0.75 -7.42 1.35
CA ALA A 89 -1.19 -7.39 2.76
C ALA A 89 -2.34 -8.40 3.00
N ALA A 90 -3.28 -8.49 2.07
CA ALA A 90 -4.36 -9.47 2.09
C ALA A 90 -3.84 -10.90 2.01
N ALA A 91 -2.90 -11.19 1.10
CA ALA A 91 -2.24 -12.48 0.98
C ALA A 91 -1.55 -12.91 2.29
N LEU A 92 -0.85 -11.99 2.97
CA LEU A 92 -0.20 -12.24 4.27
C LEU A 92 -1.21 -12.59 5.37
N ARG A 93 -2.42 -12.06 5.30
CA ARG A 93 -3.50 -12.36 6.24
C ARG A 93 -4.35 -13.56 5.82
N GLY A 94 -4.17 -14.08 4.61
CA GLY A 94 -4.95 -15.18 4.06
C GLY A 94 -6.39 -14.80 3.71
N ILE A 95 -6.62 -13.57 3.26
CA ILE A 95 -7.95 -13.04 2.92
C ILE A 95 -8.02 -12.61 1.44
N PRO A 96 -9.22 -12.59 0.83
CA PRO A 96 -9.39 -12.11 -0.54
C PRO A 96 -8.99 -10.64 -0.72
N ALA A 97 -8.45 -10.31 -1.89
CA ALA A 97 -8.21 -8.93 -2.32
C ALA A 97 -8.81 -8.70 -3.70
N HIS A 98 -9.74 -7.76 -3.81
CA HIS A 98 -10.37 -7.37 -5.06
C HIS A 98 -9.83 -6.01 -5.49
N ILE A 99 -9.20 -5.96 -6.65
CA ILE A 99 -8.50 -4.78 -7.14
C ILE A 99 -9.15 -4.29 -8.43
N VAL A 100 -9.75 -3.12 -8.38
CA VAL A 100 -10.29 -2.48 -9.58
C VAL A 100 -9.19 -1.67 -10.25
N MET A 101 -8.88 -2.00 -11.49
CA MET A 101 -7.82 -1.36 -12.27
C MET A 101 -8.36 -0.81 -13.59
N PRO A 102 -7.92 0.39 -14.02
CA PRO A 102 -8.19 0.86 -15.37
C PRO A 102 -7.67 -0.11 -16.43
N SER A 103 -8.39 -0.28 -17.53
CA SER A 103 -8.00 -1.15 -18.64
C SER A 103 -6.67 -0.78 -19.28
N ASN A 104 -6.25 0.49 -19.17
CA ASN A 104 -4.95 0.99 -19.65
C ASN A 104 -3.84 0.93 -18.59
N SER A 105 -4.00 0.16 -17.52
CA SER A 105 -2.97 0.02 -16.49
C SER A 105 -1.71 -0.64 -17.06
N PRO A 106 -0.50 -0.19 -16.66
CA PRO A 106 0.74 -0.80 -17.12
C PRO A 106 0.83 -2.28 -16.74
N GLN A 107 1.26 -3.14 -17.68
CA GLN A 107 1.34 -4.58 -17.49
C GLN A 107 2.15 -4.98 -16.25
N VAL A 108 3.23 -4.26 -15.93
CA VAL A 108 4.05 -4.51 -14.74
C VAL A 108 3.26 -4.33 -13.43
N LYS A 109 2.25 -3.45 -13.40
CA LYS A 109 1.39 -3.23 -12.23
C LYS A 109 0.31 -4.30 -12.12
N ILE A 110 -0.22 -4.76 -13.25
CA ILE A 110 -1.15 -5.90 -13.33
C ILE A 110 -0.45 -7.14 -12.80
N ALA A 111 0.70 -7.49 -13.36
CA ALA A 111 1.49 -8.65 -12.94
C ALA A 111 1.87 -8.61 -11.45
N ALA A 112 2.15 -7.43 -10.90
CA ALA A 112 2.45 -7.29 -9.47
C ALA A 112 1.25 -7.61 -8.57
N VAL A 113 0.03 -7.26 -8.98
CA VAL A 113 -1.20 -7.61 -8.24
C VAL A 113 -1.47 -9.11 -8.33
N GLU A 114 -1.37 -9.68 -9.52
CA GLU A 114 -1.57 -11.11 -9.77
C GLU A 114 -0.55 -11.97 -8.99
N ALA A 115 0.71 -11.56 -8.96
CA ALA A 115 1.77 -12.24 -8.20
C ALA A 115 1.48 -12.32 -6.69
N TYR A 116 0.68 -11.41 -6.15
CA TYR A 116 0.20 -11.46 -4.76
C TYR A 116 -1.19 -12.10 -4.62
N GLY A 117 -1.74 -12.69 -5.68
CA GLY A 117 -3.03 -13.38 -5.64
C GLY A 117 -4.25 -12.45 -5.59
N GLY A 118 -4.10 -11.18 -5.95
CA GLY A 118 -5.23 -10.25 -6.05
C GLY A 118 -6.10 -10.54 -7.26
N THR A 119 -7.42 -10.53 -7.07
CA THR A 119 -8.40 -10.64 -8.16
C THR A 119 -8.61 -9.27 -8.79
N ILE A 120 -8.34 -9.16 -10.10
CA ILE A 120 -8.47 -7.88 -10.83
C ILE A 120 -9.79 -7.80 -11.56
N THR A 121 -10.48 -6.67 -11.39
CA THR A 121 -11.63 -6.27 -12.21
C THR A 121 -11.25 -5.03 -12.99
N PHE A 122 -11.26 -5.12 -14.32
CA PHE A 122 -10.95 -3.97 -15.17
C PHE A 122 -12.14 -3.04 -15.34
N CYS A 123 -11.86 -1.75 -15.48
CA CYS A 123 -12.85 -0.69 -15.73
C CYS A 123 -12.32 0.35 -16.71
N GLU A 124 -13.18 1.24 -17.16
CA GLU A 124 -12.79 2.40 -17.96
C GLU A 124 -11.82 3.30 -17.19
N PRO A 125 -10.87 4.00 -17.87
CA PRO A 125 -9.81 4.79 -17.24
C PRO A 125 -10.31 6.16 -16.72
N THR A 126 -11.47 6.18 -16.07
CA THR A 126 -12.05 7.37 -15.44
C THR A 126 -12.21 7.16 -13.94
N LEU A 127 -12.23 8.24 -13.16
CA LEU A 127 -12.44 8.15 -11.71
C LEU A 127 -13.81 7.54 -11.38
N ALA A 128 -14.85 8.03 -12.06
CA ALA A 128 -16.22 7.58 -11.87
C ALA A 128 -16.37 6.06 -12.13
N ALA A 129 -15.80 5.54 -13.23
CA ALA A 129 -15.84 4.13 -13.55
C ALA A 129 -15.11 3.27 -12.50
N ARG A 130 -13.98 3.76 -11.97
CA ARG A 130 -13.24 3.07 -10.90
C ARG A 130 -14.06 2.98 -9.62
N GLU A 131 -14.68 4.09 -9.19
CA GLU A 131 -15.51 4.15 -7.99
C GLU A 131 -16.75 3.27 -8.12
N GLN A 132 -17.49 3.40 -9.24
CA GLN A 132 -18.68 2.59 -9.52
C GLN A 132 -18.36 1.09 -9.59
N THR A 133 -17.22 0.73 -10.19
CA THR A 133 -16.81 -0.67 -10.29
C THR A 133 -16.40 -1.20 -8.92
N ALA A 134 -15.70 -0.42 -8.09
CA ALA A 134 -15.35 -0.80 -6.74
C ALA A 134 -16.60 -1.06 -5.89
N GLN A 135 -17.61 -0.18 -5.94
CA GLN A 135 -18.90 -0.37 -5.25
C GLN A 135 -19.66 -1.62 -5.68
N ARG A 136 -19.52 -2.05 -6.94
CA ARG A 136 -20.17 -3.30 -7.42
C ARG A 136 -19.43 -4.57 -6.98
N VAL A 137 -18.17 -4.45 -6.67
CA VAL A 137 -17.31 -5.57 -6.24
C VAL A 137 -17.31 -5.72 -4.72
N GLU A 138 -17.64 -4.66 -3.99
CA GLU A 138 -17.76 -4.63 -2.53
C GLU A 138 -18.97 -5.44 -2.04
#